data_61de0a2e63e65fc51a7ea86177dba1b5
#
_entry.id   61de0a2e63e65fc51a7ea86177dba1b5
#
_cell.length_a   1.000
_cell.length_b   1.000
_cell.length_c   1.000
_cell.angle_alpha   90.00
_cell.angle_beta   90.00
_cell.angle_gamma   90.00
#
_symmetry.space_group_name_H-M   'P 1'
#
loop_
_entity.id
_entity.type
_entity.pdbx_description
1 polymer ?
#
loop_
_entity_poly.entity_id
_entity_poly.type
_entity_poly.pdbx_seq_one_letter_code
_entity_poly.pdbx_strand_id
1 'polypeptide(L)'
;MRSHLTHYTKPKANTTSWQNVITSLVQARNIRGYSQEELAHRIGCTSSLIHKWEQAKRVPSGFMFACWLDALDAEIKIEIKES
;
A
#
# COMPACT_ATOMS: atom_id res chain seq x y z
N MET A 1 -16.03 -25.46 -9.26
CA MET A 1 -16.09 -24.82 -8.65
C MET A 1 -16.55 -24.04 -8.27
N ARG A 2 -16.98 -23.88 -8.17
CA ARG A 2 -17.43 -23.31 -7.66
C ARG A 2 -18.01 -22.81 -6.72
N SER A 3 -18.43 -23.33 -6.18
CA SER A 3 -19.18 -22.89 -5.04
C SER A 3 -18.43 -22.00 -4.11
N HIS A 4 -17.13 -22.13 -4.06
CA HIS A 4 -16.37 -21.23 -3.20
C HIS A 4 -16.49 -19.78 -3.66
N LEU A 5 -16.89 -19.55 -4.89
CA LEU A 5 -17.11 -18.19 -5.37
C LEU A 5 -18.29 -17.54 -4.66
N THR A 6 -19.25 -18.33 -4.21
CA THR A 6 -20.39 -17.77 -3.50
C THR A 6 -20.05 -17.38 -2.07
N HIS A 7 -18.89 -17.84 -1.60
CA HIS A 7 -18.45 -17.54 -0.25
C HIS A 7 -17.26 -16.58 -0.24
N TYR A 8 -17.00 -15.97 -1.37
CA TYR A 8 -15.89 -15.04 -1.45
C TYR A 8 -16.12 -13.87 -0.51
N THR A 9 -15.13 -13.58 0.29
CA THR A 9 -15.14 -12.39 1.13
C THR A 9 -14.09 -11.43 0.60
N LYS A 10 -14.38 -10.15 0.72
CA LYS A 10 -13.42 -9.14 0.31
C LYS A 10 -12.14 -9.29 1.11
N PRO A 11 -10.98 -9.13 0.48
CA PRO A 11 -9.74 -9.08 1.23
C PRO A 11 -9.80 -7.95 2.24
N LYS A 12 -9.27 -8.20 3.41
CA LYS A 12 -9.17 -7.16 4.43
C LYS A 12 -7.93 -6.33 4.15
N ALA A 13 -7.95 -5.08 4.59
CA ALA A 13 -6.82 -4.19 4.41
C ALA A 13 -5.58 -4.70 5.13
N ASN A 14 -5.73 -5.63 6.04
CA ASN A 14 -4.64 -6.14 6.85
C ASN A 14 -4.24 -7.57 6.49
N THR A 15 -4.42 -7.97 5.23
CA THR A 15 -3.89 -9.26 4.79
C THR A 15 -2.37 -9.23 4.88
N THR A 16 -1.77 -10.40 5.06
CA THR A 16 -0.32 -10.50 5.20
C THR A 16 0.41 -9.87 4.02
N SER A 17 -0.04 -10.18 2.80
CA SER A 17 0.61 -9.63 1.60
C SER A 17 0.55 -8.10 1.58
N TRP A 18 -0.61 -7.55 1.92
CA TRP A 18 -0.77 -6.09 1.94
C TRP A 18 0.07 -5.47 3.06
N GLN A 19 0.12 -6.11 4.22
CA GLN A 19 0.95 -5.60 5.31
C GLN A 19 2.43 -5.61 4.95
N ASN A 20 2.88 -6.61 4.20
CA ASN A 20 4.26 -6.65 3.74
C ASN A 20 4.54 -5.48 2.80
N VAL A 21 3.61 -5.17 1.91
CA VAL A 21 3.74 -4.02 1.01
C VAL A 21 3.84 -2.73 1.83
N ILE A 22 2.94 -2.56 2.80
CA ILE A 22 2.93 -1.37 3.64
C ILE A 22 4.26 -1.23 4.39
N THR A 23 4.73 -2.32 4.99
CA THR A 23 5.99 -2.31 5.73
C THR A 23 7.14 -1.85 4.84
N SER A 24 7.18 -2.37 3.61
CA SER A 24 8.22 -1.97 2.66
C SER A 24 8.11 -0.49 2.30
N LEU A 25 6.89 0.01 2.14
CA LEU A 25 6.69 1.42 1.81
C LEU A 25 7.05 2.34 2.97
N VAL A 26 6.75 1.93 4.20
CA VAL A 26 7.16 2.70 5.37
C VAL A 26 8.68 2.73 5.47
N GLN A 27 9.33 1.61 5.23
CA GLN A 27 10.79 1.56 5.21
C GLN A 27 11.36 2.47 4.12
N ALA A 28 10.76 2.46 2.95
CA ALA A 28 11.19 3.31 1.85
C ALA A 28 11.04 4.80 2.23
N ARG A 29 9.93 5.15 2.87
CA ARG A 29 9.74 6.53 3.33
C ARG A 29 10.85 6.92 4.31
N ASN A 30 11.16 6.04 5.26
CA ASN A 30 12.21 6.32 6.24
C ASN A 30 13.59 6.42 5.57
N ILE A 31 13.85 5.56 4.59
CA ILE A 31 15.13 5.62 3.86
C ILE A 31 15.25 6.94 3.11
N ARG A 32 14.15 7.44 2.54
CA ARG A 32 14.15 8.74 1.86
C ARG A 32 14.25 9.91 2.84
N GLY A 33 14.01 9.65 4.14
CA GLY A 33 14.02 10.70 5.13
C GLY A 33 12.77 11.56 5.11
N TYR A 34 11.68 11.08 4.56
CA TYR A 34 10.44 11.84 4.48
C TYR A 34 9.58 11.61 5.70
N SER A 35 9.02 12.70 6.24
CA SER A 35 7.93 12.58 7.21
C SER A 35 6.66 12.18 6.47
N GLN A 36 5.64 11.78 7.22
CA GLN A 36 4.33 11.52 6.60
C GLN A 36 3.81 12.79 5.93
N GLU A 37 4.08 13.96 6.49
CA GLU A 37 3.65 15.23 5.90
C GLU A 37 4.35 15.49 4.57
N GLU A 38 5.66 15.24 4.51
CA GLU A 38 6.40 15.43 3.28
C GLU A 38 5.89 14.46 2.21
N LEU A 39 5.66 13.22 2.57
CA LEU A 39 5.14 12.23 1.62
C LEU A 39 3.76 12.66 1.11
N ALA A 40 2.90 13.10 2.02
CA ALA A 40 1.56 13.57 1.65
C ALA A 40 1.64 14.73 0.68
N HIS A 41 2.55 15.66 0.93
CA HIS A 41 2.74 16.81 0.05
C HIS A 41 3.16 16.35 -1.35
N ARG A 42 4.06 15.38 -1.43
CA ARG A 42 4.54 14.86 -2.71
C ARG A 42 3.45 14.14 -3.50
N ILE A 43 2.54 13.48 -2.79
CA ILE A 43 1.43 12.77 -3.43
C ILE A 43 0.29 13.73 -3.76
N GLY A 44 0.12 14.78 -2.95
CA GLY A 44 -1.01 15.71 -3.10
C GLY A 44 -2.20 15.31 -2.26
N CYS A 45 -1.96 14.76 -1.08
CA CYS A 45 -3.02 14.36 -0.16
C CYS A 45 -2.68 14.83 1.25
N THR A 46 -3.46 14.41 2.24
CA THR A 46 -3.24 14.82 3.62
C THR A 46 -2.35 13.83 4.34
N SER A 47 -1.61 14.31 5.34
CA SER A 47 -0.79 13.43 6.17
C SER A 47 -1.65 12.44 6.95
N SER A 48 -2.88 12.85 7.30
CA SER A 48 -3.82 11.94 7.96
C SER A 48 -4.11 10.71 7.10
N LEU A 49 -4.22 10.89 5.79
CA LEU A 49 -4.46 9.78 4.89
C LEU A 49 -3.25 8.84 4.83
N ILE A 50 -2.04 9.41 4.74
CA ILE A 50 -0.82 8.61 4.78
C ILE A 50 -0.77 7.79 6.06
N HIS A 51 -1.08 8.42 7.18
CA HIS A 51 -1.08 7.74 8.47
C HIS A 51 -2.03 6.53 8.46
N LYS A 52 -3.22 6.71 7.88
CA LYS A 52 -4.19 5.62 7.80
C LYS A 52 -3.75 4.50 6.87
N TRP A 53 -3.11 4.86 5.75
CA TRP A 53 -2.56 3.86 4.84
C TRP A 53 -1.45 3.05 5.53
N GLU A 54 -0.57 3.72 6.24
CA GLU A 54 0.56 3.05 6.88
C GLU A 54 0.12 2.18 8.05
N GLN A 55 -1.03 2.45 8.62
CA GLN A 55 -1.60 1.64 9.69
C GLN A 55 -2.60 0.60 9.18
N ALA A 56 -2.76 0.47 7.86
CA ALA A 56 -3.70 -0.45 7.23
C ALA A 56 -5.15 -0.16 7.61
N LYS A 57 -5.46 1.08 8.02
CA LYS A 57 -6.82 1.48 8.33
C LYS A 57 -7.60 1.90 7.09
N ARG A 58 -6.91 2.27 6.04
CA ARG A 58 -7.50 2.63 4.76
C ARG A 58 -6.61 2.06 3.66
N VAL A 59 -7.23 1.64 2.58
CA VAL A 59 -6.52 1.13 1.41
C VAL A 59 -6.62 2.18 0.31
N PRO A 60 -5.50 2.61 -0.27
CA PRO A 60 -5.58 3.56 -1.38
C PRO A 60 -6.19 2.91 -2.60
N SER A 61 -6.76 3.72 -3.48
CA SER A 61 -7.13 3.23 -4.80
C SER A 61 -5.87 2.81 -5.54
N GLY A 62 -6.05 2.07 -6.64
CA GLY A 62 -4.90 1.67 -7.44
C GLY A 62 -4.09 2.87 -7.94
N PHE A 63 -4.80 3.93 -8.36
CA PHE A 63 -4.12 5.13 -8.82
C PHE A 63 -3.32 5.79 -7.69
N MET A 64 -3.92 5.93 -6.51
CA MET A 64 -3.23 6.55 -5.38
C MET A 64 -2.07 5.68 -4.90
N PHE A 65 -2.21 4.37 -5.02
CA PHE A 65 -1.13 3.46 -4.69
C PHE A 65 0.06 3.69 -5.64
N ALA A 66 -0.22 3.87 -6.92
CA ALA A 66 0.83 4.17 -7.88
C ALA A 66 1.51 5.50 -7.55
N CYS A 67 0.73 6.50 -7.14
CA CYS A 67 1.29 7.80 -6.72
C CYS A 67 2.18 7.64 -5.49
N TRP A 68 1.79 6.76 -4.58
CA TRP A 68 2.58 6.48 -3.38
C TRP A 68 3.94 5.90 -3.77
N LEU A 69 3.93 4.93 -4.68
CA LEU A 69 5.17 4.34 -5.17
C LEU A 69 6.05 5.40 -5.85
N ASP A 70 5.45 6.19 -6.73
CA ASP A 70 6.19 7.20 -7.48
C ASP A 70 6.81 8.23 -6.54
N ALA A 71 6.08 8.65 -5.52
CA ALA A 71 6.57 9.65 -4.58
C ALA A 71 7.79 9.16 -3.81
N LEU A 72 7.93 7.86 -3.66
CA LEU A 72 9.07 7.24 -2.98
C LEU A 72 10.14 6.76 -3.96
N ASP A 73 9.92 6.95 -5.26
CA ASP A 73 10.78 6.43 -6.30
C ASP A 73 10.96 4.92 -6.11
N ALA A 74 9.85 4.25 -5.87
CA ALA A 74 9.82 2.82 -5.61
C ALA A 74 9.05 2.11 -6.71
N GLU A 75 9.31 0.83 -6.86
CA GLU A 75 8.57 0.03 -7.82
C GLU A 75 8.26 -1.33 -7.21
N ILE A 76 7.22 -1.95 -7.74
CA ILE A 76 6.81 -3.28 -7.34
C ILE A 76 7.16 -4.24 -8.45
N LYS A 77 7.76 -5.37 -8.07
CA LYS A 77 7.99 -6.47 -8.99
C LYS A 77 7.03 -7.58 -8.64
N ILE A 78 6.45 -8.17 -9.68
CA ILE A 78 5.52 -9.26 -9.51
C ILE A 78 6.16 -10.51 -10.09
N GLU A 79 6.28 -11.52 -9.25
CA GLU A 79 6.79 -12.82 -9.68
C GLU A 79 5.68 -13.84 -9.54
N ILE A 80 5.50 -14.63 -10.59
CA ILE A 80 4.50 -15.67 -10.56
C ILE A 80 5.10 -16.87 -9.86
N LYS A 81 4.43 -17.32 -8.81
CA LYS A 81 4.89 -18.50 -8.08
C LYS A 81 4.45 -19.74 -8.85
N GLU A 82 5.37 -20.69 -8.93
CA GLU A 82 5.05 -21.98 -9.51
C GLU A 82 4.65 -22.91 -8.38
N SER A 83 3.59 -23.66 -8.61
CA SER A 83 3.10 -24.59 -7.61
C SER A 83 3.74 -25.97 -7.74
#